data_8317c52cf3ac8dafb4e1ccab1eba2369
#
_entry.id   8317c52cf3ac8dafb4e1ccab1eba2369
#
_cell.length_a   1.000
_cell.length_b   1.000
_cell.length_c   1.000
_cell.angle_alpha   90.00
_cell.angle_beta   90.00
_cell.angle_gamma   90.00
#
_symmetry.space_group_name_H-M   'P 1'
#
loop_
_entity.id
_entity.type
_entity.pdbx_description
1 polymer ?
#
loop_
_entity_poly.entity_id
_entity_poly.type
_entity_poly.pdbx_seq_one_letter_code
_entity_poly.pdbx_strand_id
1 'polypeptide(L)'
;MCNAQTLAHSNDGYIIRCRECRRVQLAFGTAALTIDEEQLLSIKEKIYYEMQYRGISYNQPALKQISIEINASTMLCLSINEATALQDLMDQAFAVIDAYRIIEKPMEWEN
;
A
#
# COMPACT_ATOMS: atom_id res chain seq x y z
N MET A 1 11.18 15.81 -13.78
CA MET A 1 11.72 14.77 -12.89
C MET A 1 11.04 14.85 -11.53
N CYS A 2 10.61 13.72 -11.03
CA CYS A 2 9.88 13.70 -9.77
C CYS A 2 10.82 13.74 -8.57
N ASN A 3 10.40 14.48 -7.55
CA ASN A 3 11.10 14.54 -6.29
C ASN A 3 10.45 13.51 -5.37
N ALA A 4 11.07 12.35 -5.25
CA ALA A 4 10.47 11.21 -4.56
C ALA A 4 10.58 11.30 -3.04
N GLN A 5 9.49 10.96 -2.37
CA GLN A 5 9.44 10.83 -0.92
C GLN A 5 9.29 9.36 -0.58
N THR A 6 10.09 8.87 0.35
CA THR A 6 9.91 7.52 0.87
C THR A 6 8.78 7.56 1.90
N LEU A 7 7.70 6.83 1.62
CA LEU A 7 6.58 6.73 2.54
C LEU A 7 6.72 5.54 3.47
N ALA A 8 7.32 4.46 3.00
CA ALA A 8 7.51 3.26 3.80
C ALA A 8 8.59 2.40 3.17
N HIS A 9 9.28 1.63 4.00
CA HIS A 9 10.19 0.63 3.46
C HIS A 9 10.42 -0.49 4.47
N SER A 10 10.72 -1.67 3.94
CA SER A 10 11.02 -2.85 4.74
C SER A 10 11.88 -3.77 3.88
N ASN A 11 12.21 -4.93 4.44
CA ASN A 11 12.94 -5.94 3.66
C ASN A 11 12.10 -6.49 2.50
N ASP A 12 10.79 -6.33 2.57
CA ASP A 12 9.89 -6.89 1.57
C ASP A 12 9.58 -5.93 0.42
N GLY A 13 9.82 -4.63 0.63
CA GLY A 13 9.51 -3.67 -0.41
C GLY A 13 9.54 -2.24 0.08
N TYR A 14 8.98 -1.36 -0.74
CA TYR A 14 8.94 0.06 -0.40
C TYR A 14 7.73 0.73 -1.05
N ILE A 15 7.37 1.89 -0.51
CA ILE A 15 6.35 2.75 -1.11
C ILE A 15 6.95 4.14 -1.16
N ILE A 16 7.02 4.70 -2.36
CA ILE A 16 7.51 6.06 -2.57
C ILE A 16 6.47 6.86 -3.33
N ARG A 17 6.52 8.18 -3.19
CA ARG A 17 5.57 9.07 -3.83
C ARG A 17 6.33 10.22 -4.48
N CYS A 18 5.92 10.59 -5.69
CA CYS A 18 6.42 11.79 -6.33
C CYS A 18 5.70 13.00 -5.75
N ARG A 19 6.44 14.00 -5.30
CA ARG A 19 5.83 15.19 -4.69
C ARG A 19 5.09 16.03 -5.70
N GLU A 20 5.56 16.06 -6.93
CA GLU A 20 4.98 16.91 -7.98
C GLU A 20 3.74 16.26 -8.60
N CYS A 21 3.88 15.03 -9.09
CA CYS A 21 2.78 14.40 -9.84
C CYS A 21 1.90 13.52 -8.96
N ARG A 22 2.27 13.31 -7.73
CA ARG A 22 1.50 12.56 -6.73
C ARG A 22 1.35 11.07 -7.07
N ARG A 23 2.11 10.57 -8.02
CA ARG A 23 2.12 9.15 -8.31
C ARG A 23 2.87 8.40 -7.23
N VAL A 24 2.39 7.19 -6.96
CA VAL A 24 2.96 6.31 -5.94
C VAL A 24 3.54 5.09 -6.62
N GLN A 25 4.74 4.70 -6.23
CA GLN A 25 5.31 3.43 -6.66
C GLN A 25 5.32 2.50 -5.46
N LEU A 26 4.65 1.37 -5.63
CA LEU A 26 4.64 0.30 -4.64
C LEU A 26 5.47 -0.85 -5.19
N ALA A 27 6.57 -1.15 -4.52
CA ALA A 27 7.38 -2.33 -4.86
C ALA A 27 7.24 -3.32 -3.71
N PHE A 28 6.87 -4.54 -4.03
CA PHE A 28 6.67 -5.56 -3.02
C PHE A 28 6.99 -6.92 -3.63
N GLY A 29 7.87 -7.67 -2.98
CA GLY A 29 8.33 -8.93 -3.52
C GLY A 29 9.01 -8.70 -4.86
N THR A 30 8.50 -9.31 -5.90
CA THR A 30 9.06 -9.20 -7.25
C THR A 30 8.26 -8.27 -8.16
N ALA A 31 7.31 -7.53 -7.60
CA ALA A 31 6.43 -6.66 -8.39
C ALA A 31 6.65 -5.20 -8.04
N ALA A 32 6.48 -4.32 -9.01
CA ALA A 32 6.48 -2.88 -8.79
C ALA A 32 5.30 -2.29 -9.56
N LEU A 33 4.51 -1.49 -8.88
CA LEU A 33 3.30 -0.90 -9.44
C LEU A 33 3.38 0.61 -9.35
N THR A 34 2.92 1.30 -10.40
CA THR A 34 2.77 2.75 -10.38
C THR A 34 1.28 3.05 -10.33
N ILE A 35 0.85 3.65 -9.23
CA ILE A 35 -0.56 3.86 -8.94
C ILE A 35 -0.73 5.25 -8.31
N ASP A 36 -1.97 5.62 -8.01
CA ASP A 36 -2.24 6.84 -7.26
C ASP A 36 -2.61 6.49 -5.81
N GLU A 37 -2.82 7.52 -4.99
CA GLU A 37 -3.12 7.29 -3.57
C GLU A 37 -4.46 6.60 -3.37
N GLU A 38 -5.43 6.87 -4.23
CA GLU A 38 -6.73 6.21 -4.13
C GLU A 38 -6.60 4.72 -4.39
N GLN A 39 -5.79 4.36 -5.38
CA GLN A 39 -5.54 2.95 -5.68
C GLN A 39 -4.78 2.28 -4.54
N LEU A 40 -3.84 2.98 -3.92
CA LEU A 40 -3.12 2.44 -2.78
C LEU A 40 -4.07 2.16 -1.62
N LEU A 41 -4.99 3.10 -1.36
CA LEU A 41 -6.00 2.90 -0.31
C LEU A 41 -6.92 1.75 -0.65
N SER A 42 -7.30 1.62 -1.91
CA SER A 42 -8.15 0.51 -2.37
C SER A 42 -7.47 -0.83 -2.11
N ILE A 43 -6.18 -0.93 -2.39
CA ILE A 43 -5.41 -2.15 -2.14
C ILE A 43 -5.42 -2.48 -0.65
N LYS A 44 -5.18 -1.48 0.19
CA LYS A 44 -5.18 -1.66 1.64
C LYS A 44 -6.52 -2.20 2.12
N GLU A 45 -7.61 -1.62 1.63
CA GLU A 45 -8.95 -2.04 2.04
C GLU A 45 -9.28 -3.45 1.55
N LYS A 46 -8.85 -3.78 0.34
CA LYS A 46 -9.09 -5.12 -0.21
C LYS A 46 -8.34 -6.19 0.59
N ILE A 47 -7.10 -5.90 0.98
CA ILE A 47 -6.33 -6.86 1.79
C ILE A 47 -7.03 -7.06 3.13
N TYR A 48 -7.44 -5.97 3.76
CA TYR A 48 -8.15 -6.05 5.04
C TYR A 48 -9.39 -6.93 4.90
N TYR A 49 -10.19 -6.69 3.85
CA TYR A 49 -11.41 -7.44 3.61
C TYR A 49 -11.10 -8.94 3.41
N GLU A 50 -10.10 -9.24 2.58
CA GLU A 50 -9.77 -10.64 2.30
C GLU A 50 -9.34 -11.37 3.56
N MET A 51 -8.58 -10.71 4.43
CA MET A 51 -8.08 -11.35 5.63
C MET A 51 -9.14 -11.48 6.72
N GLN A 52 -10.18 -10.64 6.69
CA GLN A 52 -11.23 -10.66 7.73
C GLN A 52 -12.41 -11.55 7.34
N TYR A 53 -12.78 -11.56 6.08
CA TYR A 53 -14.08 -12.10 5.68
C TYR A 53 -14.02 -13.30 4.73
N ARG A 54 -12.87 -13.56 4.14
CA ARG A 54 -12.75 -14.72 3.27
C ARG A 54 -12.25 -15.90 4.08
N GLY A 55 -12.62 -17.11 3.63
CA GLY A 55 -12.26 -18.32 4.36
C GLY A 55 -10.84 -18.76 4.07
N ILE A 56 -9.86 -18.02 4.54
CA ILE A 56 -8.45 -18.37 4.33
C ILE A 56 -8.03 -19.42 5.35
N SER A 57 -7.06 -20.25 4.94
CA SER A 57 -6.56 -21.31 5.80
C SER A 57 -5.32 -20.84 6.54
N TYR A 58 -5.48 -20.55 7.82
CA TYR A 58 -4.36 -20.11 8.65
C TYR A 58 -3.35 -21.22 8.94
N ASN A 59 -3.72 -22.47 8.63
CA ASN A 59 -2.79 -23.61 8.79
C ASN A 59 -1.73 -23.64 7.70
N GLN A 60 -1.90 -22.88 6.63
CA GLN A 60 -0.98 -22.86 5.51
C GLN A 60 -0.60 -21.43 5.17
N PRO A 61 0.17 -20.77 6.05
CA PRO A 61 0.42 -19.32 5.87
C PRO A 61 1.28 -18.98 4.67
N ALA A 62 1.95 -19.94 4.06
CA ALA A 62 2.77 -19.69 2.88
C ALA A 62 2.00 -19.93 1.57
N LEU A 63 0.77 -20.43 1.65
CA LEU A 63 -0.05 -20.70 0.48
C LEU A 63 -0.58 -19.38 -0.09
N LYS A 64 -0.55 -19.25 -1.42
CA LYS A 64 -1.08 -18.07 -2.10
C LYS A 64 -2.60 -18.12 -2.10
N GLN A 65 -3.22 -17.60 -1.08
CA GLN A 65 -4.66 -17.67 -0.89
C GLN A 65 -5.38 -16.35 -1.09
N ILE A 66 -4.64 -15.26 -1.17
CA ILE A 66 -5.23 -13.93 -1.19
C ILE A 66 -4.94 -13.29 -2.53
N SER A 67 -6.00 -12.93 -3.25
CA SER A 67 -5.87 -12.31 -4.56
C SER A 67 -6.42 -10.90 -4.50
N ILE A 68 -5.59 -9.92 -4.87
CA ILE A 68 -5.96 -8.52 -4.85
C ILE A 68 -5.91 -8.00 -6.27
N GLU A 69 -7.05 -7.66 -6.82
CA GLU A 69 -7.14 -7.12 -8.17
C GLU A 69 -6.74 -5.64 -8.13
N ILE A 70 -5.75 -5.28 -8.94
CA ILE A 70 -5.26 -3.92 -9.04
C ILE A 70 -5.99 -3.18 -10.16
N ASN A 71 -6.08 -3.84 -11.31
CA ASN A 71 -6.82 -3.34 -12.46
C ASN A 71 -7.22 -4.54 -13.31
N ALA A 72 -7.76 -4.30 -14.49
CA ALA A 72 -8.30 -5.36 -15.34
C ALA A 72 -7.25 -6.40 -15.74
N SER A 73 -5.98 -6.05 -15.71
CA SER A 73 -4.91 -6.93 -16.20
C SER A 73 -3.87 -7.30 -15.14
N THR A 74 -4.03 -6.80 -13.91
CA THR A 74 -3.00 -6.99 -12.88
C THR A 74 -3.63 -7.43 -11.58
N MET A 75 -3.07 -8.49 -11.01
CA MET A 75 -3.54 -9.04 -9.74
C MET A 75 -2.34 -9.42 -8.89
N LEU A 76 -2.41 -9.14 -7.61
CA LEU A 76 -1.41 -9.62 -6.66
C LEU A 76 -1.92 -10.88 -6.01
N CYS A 77 -1.09 -11.91 -6.00
CA CYS A 77 -1.41 -13.17 -5.33
C CYS A 77 -0.50 -13.31 -4.12
N LEU A 78 -1.08 -13.31 -2.95
CA LEU A 78 -0.33 -13.20 -1.70
C LEU A 78 -0.63 -14.35 -0.77
N SER A 79 0.37 -14.77 -0.01
CA SER A 79 0.16 -15.63 1.14
C SER A 79 -0.28 -14.75 2.32
N ILE A 80 -0.70 -15.38 3.41
CA ILE A 80 -1.02 -14.64 4.64
C ILE A 80 0.19 -13.86 5.13
N ASN A 81 1.38 -14.49 5.09
CA ASN A 81 2.60 -13.81 5.52
C ASN A 81 2.89 -12.59 4.67
N GLU A 82 2.72 -12.73 3.36
CA GLU A 82 2.95 -11.61 2.45
C GLU A 82 1.91 -10.51 2.63
N ALA A 83 0.66 -10.89 2.80
CA ALA A 83 -0.41 -9.89 3.01
C ALA A 83 -0.18 -9.12 4.29
N THR A 84 0.26 -9.79 5.35
CA THR A 84 0.56 -9.13 6.62
C THR A 84 1.71 -8.15 6.46
N ALA A 85 2.76 -8.56 5.77
CA ALA A 85 3.92 -7.70 5.52
C ALA A 85 3.52 -6.48 4.68
N LEU A 86 2.66 -6.68 3.69
CA LEU A 86 2.19 -5.58 2.84
C LEU A 86 1.28 -4.64 3.63
N GLN A 87 0.44 -5.17 4.52
CA GLN A 87 -0.37 -4.33 5.40
C GLN A 87 0.50 -3.43 6.26
N ASP A 88 1.55 -3.99 6.86
CA ASP A 88 2.45 -3.21 7.70
C ASP A 88 3.12 -2.10 6.90
N LEU A 89 3.53 -2.41 5.68
CA LEU A 89 4.16 -1.43 4.81
C LEU A 89 3.19 -0.30 4.48
N MET A 90 1.94 -0.64 4.18
CA MET A 90 0.92 0.35 3.86
C MET A 90 0.51 1.17 5.08
N ASP A 91 0.47 0.57 6.26
CA ASP A 91 0.18 1.31 7.48
C ASP A 91 1.26 2.38 7.73
N GLN A 92 2.52 2.04 7.52
CA GLN A 92 3.59 3.02 7.57
C GLN A 92 3.37 4.16 6.57
N ALA A 93 3.06 3.78 5.33
CA ALA A 93 2.91 4.77 4.27
C ALA A 93 1.76 5.72 4.56
N PHE A 94 0.63 5.22 5.01
CA PHE A 94 -0.52 6.08 5.29
C PHE A 94 -0.30 6.95 6.51
N ALA A 95 0.45 6.47 7.50
CA ALA A 95 0.83 7.32 8.63
C ALA A 95 1.67 8.51 8.17
N VAL A 96 2.59 8.27 7.24
CA VAL A 96 3.43 9.33 6.70
C VAL A 96 2.63 10.28 5.81
N ILE A 97 1.74 9.74 4.98
CA ILE A 97 0.86 10.55 4.13
C ILE A 97 0.02 11.49 5.01
N ASP A 98 -0.55 10.96 6.10
CA ASP A 98 -1.36 11.76 7.00
C ASP A 98 -0.53 12.86 7.66
N ALA A 99 0.70 12.54 8.06
CA ALA A 99 1.58 13.52 8.66
C ALA A 99 1.91 14.66 7.68
N TYR A 100 2.20 14.30 6.42
CA TYR A 100 2.47 15.33 5.41
C TYR A 100 1.23 16.16 5.11
N ARG A 101 0.06 15.53 5.11
CA ARG A 101 -1.18 16.27 4.86
C ARG A 101 -1.40 17.34 5.93
N ILE A 102 -1.10 17.04 7.16
CA ILE A 102 -1.21 18.01 8.24
C ILE A 102 -0.19 19.15 8.06
N ILE A 103 1.03 18.81 7.74
CA ILE A 103 2.11 19.79 7.56
C ILE A 103 1.81 20.70 6.36
N GLU A 104 1.24 20.14 5.30
CA GLU A 104 1.03 20.85 4.04
C GLU A 104 -0.25 21.69 4.03
N LYS A 105 -0.98 21.75 5.14
CA LYS A 105 -2.17 22.58 5.25
C LYS A 105 -1.92 23.71 6.23
N PRO A 106 -1.02 24.62 5.91
CA PRO A 106 -0.50 25.50 6.95
C PRO A 106 -1.48 26.50 7.50
N MET A 107 -2.35 27.07 6.77
CA MET A 107 -3.04 28.26 7.25
C MET A 107 -4.56 28.13 7.34
N GLU A 108 -5.07 26.95 7.05
CA GLU A 108 -6.51 26.80 6.93
C GLU A 108 -7.29 27.03 8.21
N TRP A 109 -6.70 26.62 9.31
CA TRP A 109 -7.41 26.66 10.58
C TRP A 109 -7.20 27.94 11.36
N GLU A 110 -6.50 28.88 10.78
CA GLU A 110 -6.24 30.14 11.44
C GLU A 110 -7.36 31.14 11.33
N ASN A 111 -8.30 30.92 10.48
CA ASN A 111 -9.37 31.90 10.24
C ASN A 111 -10.53 31.72 11.17
#